data_0fdabde8eca2fc50703c7df3297af816
#
_entry.id   0fdabde8eca2fc50703c7df3297af816
#
_cell.length_a   1.000
_cell.length_b   1.000
_cell.length_c   1.000
_cell.angle_alpha   90.00
_cell.angle_beta   90.00
_cell.angle_gamma   90.00
#
_symmetry.space_group_name_H-M   'P 1'
#
loop_
_entity.id
_entity.type
_entity.pdbx_description
1 polymer ?
#
loop_
_entity_poly.entity_id
_entity_poly.type
_entity_poly.pdbx_seq_one_letter_code
_entity_poly.pdbx_strand_id
1 'polypeptide(L)'
;MKRKLTKLVCLVGVTMASSHAGPIIFFGTGVDIAGITPIRDSFRTQVGGGTTAGANGSFGGVRREINWDGVPASSSAPNTLPANFFNVNSPRGVIFSTPGIGFLVSGATTDAGAGQPAAANFGNLDPSYTSTFAPFSAQRLFTVFGSNILDINFFLPGTATPSTVSAFGAIFSDVDLANTTSLQLFDGSNISLGTFFVPAAGSSQRFSFLGIAFNAGEQIGRVRITNGNAVLGAGVLDGTSDVVVMDDFIYSEPGLAAVPEPGTLLSGLAGIVLLAVARHRRRRG
;
A
#
# COMPACT_ATOMS: atom_id res chain seq x y z
N MET A 1 69.52 1.35 27.77
CA MET A 1 68.53 1.73 26.76
C MET A 1 67.38 0.68 26.75
N LYS A 2 66.21 1.02 27.33
CA LYS A 2 65.02 0.14 27.33
C LYS A 2 64.08 0.62 26.22
N ARG A 3 63.91 -0.17 25.16
CA ARG A 3 62.94 0.08 24.06
C ARG A 3 61.51 -0.25 24.56
N LYS A 4 60.67 0.78 24.61
CA LYS A 4 59.23 0.59 24.83
C LYS A 4 58.59 0.12 23.51
N LEU A 5 58.05 -1.09 23.52
CA LEU A 5 57.27 -1.66 22.40
C LEU A 5 55.83 -1.16 22.54
N THR A 6 55.40 -0.23 21.74
CA THR A 6 54.02 0.24 21.67
C THR A 6 53.23 -0.78 20.83
N LYS A 7 52.31 -1.51 21.44
CA LYS A 7 51.41 -2.41 20.73
C LYS A 7 50.25 -1.62 20.15
N LEU A 8 50.21 -1.50 18.84
CA LEU A 8 49.10 -0.95 18.07
C LEU A 8 47.95 -2.03 18.10
N VAL A 9 46.83 -1.72 18.74
CA VAL A 9 45.61 -2.54 18.68
C VAL A 9 44.80 -2.07 17.49
N CYS A 10 44.81 -2.85 16.42
CA CYS A 10 43.95 -2.60 15.26
C CYS A 10 42.51 -3.06 15.59
N LEU A 11 41.59 -2.11 15.74
CA LEU A 11 40.17 -2.38 15.92
C LEU A 11 39.56 -2.64 14.52
N VAL A 12 39.36 -3.91 14.17
CA VAL A 12 38.64 -4.27 12.93
C VAL A 12 37.16 -4.07 13.21
N GLY A 13 36.59 -3.01 12.69
CA GLY A 13 35.14 -2.78 12.63
C GLY A 13 34.53 -3.73 11.60
N VAL A 14 33.79 -4.73 12.04
CA VAL A 14 32.95 -5.56 11.16
C VAL A 14 31.67 -4.77 10.92
N THR A 15 31.54 -4.17 9.76
CA THR A 15 30.25 -3.63 9.27
C THR A 15 29.41 -4.81 8.80
N MET A 16 28.37 -5.16 9.55
CA MET A 16 27.33 -6.08 9.09
C MET A 16 26.52 -5.35 8.04
N ALA A 17 26.69 -5.68 6.78
CA ALA A 17 25.75 -5.28 5.73
C ALA A 17 24.46 -6.08 5.95
N SER A 18 23.36 -5.40 6.27
CA SER A 18 22.04 -6.00 6.28
C SER A 18 21.69 -6.39 4.85
N SER A 19 21.68 -7.67 4.54
CA SER A 19 21.14 -8.18 3.28
C SER A 19 19.61 -8.09 3.38
N HIS A 20 19.01 -7.09 2.73
CA HIS A 20 17.58 -7.04 2.55
C HIS A 20 17.20 -7.97 1.39
N ALA A 21 16.29 -8.91 1.63
CA ALA A 21 15.68 -9.65 0.55
C ALA A 21 14.80 -8.68 -0.24
N GLY A 22 14.83 -8.76 -1.58
CA GLY A 22 13.99 -7.90 -2.42
C GLY A 22 12.49 -8.17 -2.18
N PRO A 23 11.61 -7.24 -2.63
CA PRO A 23 10.16 -7.40 -2.50
C PRO A 23 9.67 -8.60 -3.34
N ILE A 24 8.64 -9.27 -2.83
CA ILE A 24 7.88 -10.27 -3.59
C ILE A 24 6.77 -9.52 -4.32
N ILE A 25 6.73 -9.66 -5.65
CA ILE A 25 5.82 -8.90 -6.51
C ILE A 25 4.79 -9.84 -7.12
N PHE A 26 3.52 -9.48 -7.00
CA PHE A 26 2.36 -10.14 -7.60
C PHE A 26 1.75 -9.19 -8.62
N PHE A 27 1.68 -9.59 -9.87
CA PHE A 27 1.10 -8.75 -10.91
C PHE A 27 0.44 -9.58 -12.00
N GLY A 28 -0.56 -9.01 -12.64
CA GLY A 28 -1.27 -9.67 -13.72
C GLY A 28 -2.42 -8.83 -14.25
N THR A 29 -2.99 -9.26 -15.36
CA THR A 29 -4.16 -8.66 -16.00
C THR A 29 -5.24 -9.72 -16.20
N GLY A 30 -6.50 -9.28 -16.24
CA GLY A 30 -7.65 -10.14 -16.52
C GLY A 30 -8.65 -9.44 -17.43
N VAL A 31 -9.23 -10.19 -18.34
CA VAL A 31 -10.33 -9.69 -19.20
C VAL A 31 -11.63 -9.55 -18.43
N ASP A 32 -11.73 -10.22 -17.28
CA ASP A 32 -12.87 -10.25 -16.38
C ASP A 32 -12.43 -10.56 -14.95
N ILE A 33 -13.39 -10.65 -14.04
CA ILE A 33 -13.17 -10.95 -12.62
C ILE A 33 -12.48 -12.32 -12.45
N ALA A 34 -12.88 -13.33 -13.23
CA ALA A 34 -12.32 -14.67 -13.12
C ALA A 34 -10.84 -14.70 -13.54
N GLY A 35 -10.47 -13.91 -14.54
CA GLY A 35 -9.10 -13.80 -15.04
C GLY A 35 -8.13 -13.19 -14.06
N ILE A 36 -8.57 -12.21 -13.23
CA ILE A 36 -7.68 -11.52 -12.28
C ILE A 36 -7.70 -12.14 -10.87
N THR A 37 -8.75 -12.88 -10.51
CA THR A 37 -8.93 -13.49 -9.19
C THR A 37 -7.74 -14.34 -8.74
N PRO A 38 -7.13 -15.22 -9.58
CA PRO A 38 -6.03 -16.08 -9.13
C PRO A 38 -4.81 -15.32 -8.60
N ILE A 39 -4.42 -14.22 -9.26
CA ILE A 39 -3.24 -13.46 -8.82
C ILE A 39 -3.55 -12.65 -7.55
N ARG A 40 -4.76 -12.06 -7.45
CA ARG A 40 -5.23 -11.42 -6.24
C ARG A 40 -5.24 -12.40 -5.06
N ASP A 41 -5.73 -13.63 -5.25
CA ASP A 41 -5.80 -14.64 -4.20
C ASP A 41 -4.42 -15.21 -3.83
N SER A 42 -3.49 -15.28 -4.77
CA SER A 42 -2.09 -15.58 -4.48
C SER A 42 -1.47 -14.53 -3.57
N PHE A 43 -1.76 -13.25 -3.81
CA PHE A 43 -1.31 -12.17 -2.93
C PHE A 43 -1.97 -12.25 -1.55
N ARG A 44 -3.28 -12.54 -1.46
CA ARG A 44 -3.98 -12.78 -0.19
C ARG A 44 -3.33 -13.92 0.60
N THR A 45 -2.95 -15.00 -0.07
CA THR A 45 -2.25 -16.14 0.53
C THR A 45 -0.90 -15.73 1.10
N GLN A 46 -0.13 -14.92 0.37
CA GLN A 46 1.15 -14.38 0.83
C GLN A 46 0.98 -13.51 2.08
N VAL A 47 -0.03 -12.65 2.10
CA VAL A 47 -0.31 -11.78 3.25
C VAL A 47 -0.89 -12.56 4.43
N GLY A 48 -1.72 -13.59 4.16
CA GLY A 48 -2.37 -14.41 5.18
C GLY A 48 -3.76 -13.92 5.61
N GLY A 49 -4.32 -14.52 6.67
CA GLY A 49 -5.58 -14.09 7.28
C GLY A 49 -6.84 -14.86 6.88
N GLY A 50 -6.71 -15.93 6.05
CA GLY A 50 -7.86 -16.75 5.64
C GLY A 50 -8.82 -16.06 4.67
N THR A 51 -10.05 -16.59 4.52
CA THR A 51 -11.04 -16.14 3.53
C THR A 51 -12.23 -15.41 4.12
N THR A 52 -12.51 -15.55 5.42
CA THR A 52 -13.67 -14.93 6.08
C THR A 52 -13.28 -13.61 6.70
N ALA A 53 -13.90 -12.53 6.20
CA ALA A 53 -13.67 -11.19 6.75
C ALA A 53 -14.34 -11.04 8.12
N GLY A 54 -13.60 -10.46 9.07
CA GLY A 54 -14.17 -9.95 10.33
C GLY A 54 -14.72 -8.53 10.17
N ALA A 55 -15.06 -7.91 11.31
CA ALA A 55 -15.54 -6.53 11.33
C ALA A 55 -14.51 -5.57 10.67
N ASN A 56 -15.02 -4.55 9.98
CA ASN A 56 -14.20 -3.53 9.32
C ASN A 56 -13.13 -4.09 8.36
N GLY A 57 -13.47 -5.16 7.62
CA GLY A 57 -12.56 -5.79 6.66
C GLY A 57 -11.30 -6.40 7.29
N SER A 58 -11.31 -6.75 8.58
CA SER A 58 -10.21 -7.43 9.25
C SER A 58 -10.28 -8.94 8.99
N PHE A 59 -9.14 -9.53 8.70
CA PHE A 59 -8.96 -10.96 8.50
C PHE A 59 -8.05 -11.53 9.58
N GLY A 60 -8.62 -11.68 10.77
CA GLY A 60 -7.94 -12.28 11.92
C GLY A 60 -6.75 -11.48 12.47
N GLY A 61 -6.70 -10.16 12.25
CA GLY A 61 -5.58 -9.30 12.68
C GLY A 61 -4.30 -9.49 11.86
N VAL A 62 -4.39 -10.13 10.69
CA VAL A 62 -3.25 -10.39 9.79
C VAL A 62 -3.32 -9.53 8.52
N ARG A 63 -4.54 -9.31 8.03
CA ARG A 63 -4.81 -8.58 6.78
C ARG A 63 -6.01 -7.67 6.93
N ARG A 64 -6.00 -6.56 6.19
CA ARG A 64 -7.14 -5.68 5.99
C ARG A 64 -7.44 -5.53 4.50
N GLU A 65 -8.73 -5.34 4.20
CA GLU A 65 -9.21 -5.09 2.84
C GLU A 65 -10.25 -3.97 2.82
N ILE A 66 -10.25 -3.20 1.73
CA ILE A 66 -11.23 -2.18 1.41
C ILE A 66 -11.77 -2.51 0.02
N ASN A 67 -13.07 -2.80 -0.06
CA ASN A 67 -13.77 -3.08 -1.32
C ASN A 67 -14.78 -2.00 -1.73
N TRP A 68 -14.88 -0.90 -0.96
CA TRP A 68 -15.71 0.27 -1.19
C TRP A 68 -17.23 0.05 -1.07
N ASP A 69 -17.74 -1.16 -1.23
CA ASP A 69 -19.18 -1.47 -1.33
C ASP A 69 -19.99 -1.06 -0.10
N GLY A 70 -19.35 -1.05 1.08
CA GLY A 70 -19.95 -0.60 2.32
C GLY A 70 -19.98 0.93 2.50
N VAL A 71 -19.48 1.72 1.55
CA VAL A 71 -19.55 3.17 1.63
C VAL A 71 -20.98 3.63 1.38
N PRO A 72 -21.56 4.41 2.31
CA PRO A 72 -22.96 4.85 2.16
C PRO A 72 -23.11 5.86 1.02
N ALA A 73 -24.31 5.96 0.44
CA ALA A 73 -24.63 6.90 -0.62
C ALA A 73 -24.31 8.36 -0.27
N SER A 74 -24.39 8.72 1.02
CA SER A 74 -24.01 10.05 1.50
C SER A 74 -22.51 10.39 1.40
N SER A 75 -21.65 9.38 1.19
CA SER A 75 -20.19 9.51 1.05
C SER A 75 -19.70 8.94 -0.29
N SER A 76 -20.59 8.69 -1.24
CA SER A 76 -20.28 8.26 -2.60
C SER A 76 -20.77 9.29 -3.62
N ALA A 77 -20.24 9.25 -4.83
CA ALA A 77 -20.55 10.19 -5.90
C ALA A 77 -22.08 10.37 -6.10
N PRO A 78 -22.56 11.60 -6.27
CA PRO A 78 -21.80 12.84 -6.49
C PRO A 78 -21.15 13.46 -5.24
N ASN A 79 -21.35 12.89 -4.05
CA ASN A 79 -20.70 13.36 -2.81
C ASN A 79 -19.25 12.88 -2.74
N THR A 80 -18.43 13.59 -1.97
CA THR A 80 -17.03 13.20 -1.72
C THR A 80 -16.91 12.26 -0.54
N LEU A 81 -15.92 11.36 -0.60
CA LEU A 81 -15.54 10.51 0.52
C LEU A 81 -14.63 11.29 1.48
N PRO A 82 -14.91 11.31 2.80
CA PRO A 82 -13.97 11.86 3.76
C PRO A 82 -12.62 11.14 3.74
N ALA A 83 -11.53 11.89 3.75
CA ALA A 83 -10.16 11.35 3.67
C ALA A 83 -9.86 10.30 4.76
N ASN A 84 -10.45 10.43 5.93
CA ASN A 84 -10.26 9.56 7.10
C ASN A 84 -11.39 8.52 7.29
N PHE A 85 -12.27 8.33 6.30
CA PHE A 85 -13.41 7.42 6.40
C PHE A 85 -12.99 6.02 6.85
N PHE A 86 -11.92 5.48 6.27
CA PHE A 86 -11.39 4.16 6.59
C PHE A 86 -10.43 4.14 7.79
N ASN A 87 -10.43 5.18 8.59
CA ASN A 87 -9.82 5.16 9.91
C ASN A 87 -10.83 5.48 11.04
N VAL A 88 -11.87 6.25 10.76
CA VAL A 88 -12.86 6.72 11.75
C VAL A 88 -14.19 5.97 11.62
N ASN A 89 -14.82 6.04 10.44
CA ASN A 89 -16.16 5.47 10.22
C ASN A 89 -16.11 3.95 10.04
N SER A 90 -15.10 3.45 9.36
CA SER A 90 -14.86 2.03 9.12
C SER A 90 -13.39 1.73 9.38
N PRO A 91 -13.00 1.54 10.67
CA PRO A 91 -11.60 1.53 11.10
C PRO A 91 -10.79 0.42 10.45
N ARG A 92 -10.05 0.76 9.38
CA ARG A 92 -9.11 -0.08 8.65
C ARG A 92 -7.67 0.44 8.72
N GLY A 93 -7.47 1.56 9.44
CA GLY A 93 -6.15 2.15 9.64
C GLY A 93 -5.59 2.85 8.42
N VAL A 94 -6.44 3.50 7.60
CA VAL A 94 -6.03 4.22 6.39
C VAL A 94 -6.59 5.64 6.41
N ILE A 95 -5.70 6.62 6.13
CA ILE A 95 -6.06 8.00 5.85
C ILE A 95 -5.46 8.37 4.49
N PHE A 96 -6.31 8.88 3.60
CA PHE A 96 -5.92 9.30 2.26
C PHE A 96 -5.44 10.74 2.22
N SER A 97 -4.54 11.05 1.29
CA SER A 97 -4.20 12.42 0.92
C SER A 97 -3.94 12.54 -0.59
N THR A 98 -4.15 13.73 -1.15
CA THR A 98 -4.00 14.02 -2.58
C THR A 98 -3.66 15.49 -2.78
N PRO A 99 -2.89 15.87 -3.81
CA PRO A 99 -2.81 17.28 -4.24
C PRO A 99 -4.07 17.77 -4.95
N GLY A 100 -5.03 16.86 -5.26
CA GLY A 100 -6.31 17.19 -5.88
C GLY A 100 -7.34 17.78 -4.92
N ILE A 101 -8.62 17.69 -5.32
CA ILE A 101 -9.75 18.29 -4.59
C ILE A 101 -10.26 17.36 -3.49
N GLY A 102 -10.13 16.03 -3.67
CA GLY A 102 -10.62 15.04 -2.71
C GLY A 102 -10.72 13.62 -3.30
N PHE A 103 -11.66 12.84 -2.79
CA PHE A 103 -11.85 11.42 -3.13
C PHE A 103 -13.30 11.16 -3.52
N LEU A 104 -13.49 10.27 -4.48
CA LEU A 104 -14.79 9.80 -4.92
C LEU A 104 -14.85 8.27 -4.83
N VAL A 105 -15.96 7.78 -4.31
CA VAL A 105 -16.41 6.40 -4.49
C VAL A 105 -17.60 6.45 -5.44
N SER A 106 -17.65 5.60 -6.47
CA SER A 106 -18.74 5.66 -7.45
C SER A 106 -20.08 5.37 -6.79
N GLY A 107 -21.17 5.88 -7.38
CA GLY A 107 -22.53 5.47 -7.03
C GLY A 107 -22.76 3.98 -7.37
N ALA A 108 -23.76 3.40 -6.77
CA ALA A 108 -24.25 2.08 -7.15
C ALA A 108 -25.56 2.18 -7.94
N THR A 109 -25.77 1.28 -8.88
CA THR A 109 -27.02 1.25 -9.67
C THR A 109 -28.25 0.99 -8.81
N THR A 110 -28.06 0.42 -7.63
CA THR A 110 -29.10 0.10 -6.64
C THR A 110 -29.34 1.20 -5.61
N ASP A 111 -28.52 2.26 -5.60
CA ASP A 111 -28.70 3.36 -4.66
C ASP A 111 -29.99 4.13 -4.95
N ALA A 112 -30.72 4.44 -3.89
CA ALA A 112 -31.88 5.33 -3.96
C ALA A 112 -31.41 6.77 -3.70
N GLY A 113 -31.90 7.70 -4.54
CA GLY A 113 -31.64 9.12 -4.34
C GLY A 113 -31.13 9.84 -5.59
N ALA A 114 -31.19 11.17 -5.57
CA ALA A 114 -30.82 12.00 -6.71
C ALA A 114 -29.32 11.84 -7.06
N GLY A 115 -29.07 11.47 -8.31
CA GLY A 115 -27.73 11.35 -8.88
C GLY A 115 -26.98 10.05 -8.58
N GLN A 116 -27.47 9.19 -7.68
CA GLN A 116 -26.73 7.98 -7.28
C GLN A 116 -26.62 6.93 -8.38
N PRO A 117 -27.71 6.50 -9.06
CA PRO A 117 -27.60 5.56 -10.16
C PRO A 117 -26.82 6.10 -11.36
N ALA A 118 -26.93 7.42 -11.64
CA ALA A 118 -26.16 8.07 -12.69
C ALA A 118 -24.67 8.16 -12.37
N ALA A 119 -24.28 8.05 -11.08
CA ALA A 119 -22.90 8.07 -10.62
C ALA A 119 -22.25 6.67 -10.59
N ALA A 120 -22.97 5.61 -10.99
CA ALA A 120 -22.38 4.29 -11.15
C ALA A 120 -21.19 4.37 -12.12
N ASN A 121 -20.06 3.73 -11.75
CA ASN A 121 -18.81 3.80 -12.51
C ASN A 121 -18.38 5.23 -12.89
N PHE A 122 -18.76 6.24 -12.08
CA PHE A 122 -18.51 7.66 -12.36
C PHE A 122 -19.19 8.24 -13.60
N GLY A 123 -20.29 7.65 -14.04
CA GLY A 123 -21.09 8.12 -15.20
C GLY A 123 -21.64 9.53 -15.05
N ASN A 124 -21.70 10.06 -13.82
CA ASN A 124 -22.06 11.46 -13.54
C ASN A 124 -20.96 12.46 -13.93
N LEU A 125 -19.69 12.02 -14.05
CA LEU A 125 -18.59 12.83 -14.54
C LEU A 125 -18.49 12.78 -16.06
N ASP A 126 -18.59 11.58 -16.63
CA ASP A 126 -18.68 11.35 -18.07
C ASP A 126 -19.52 10.08 -18.33
N PRO A 127 -20.58 10.15 -19.15
CA PRO A 127 -21.42 9.00 -19.47
C PRO A 127 -20.67 7.80 -20.07
N SER A 128 -19.55 8.05 -20.77
CA SER A 128 -18.72 6.99 -21.37
C SER A 128 -18.05 6.09 -20.31
N TYR A 129 -17.82 6.59 -19.11
CA TYR A 129 -17.21 5.84 -18.02
C TYR A 129 -17.99 4.60 -17.60
N THR A 130 -19.31 4.57 -17.82
CA THR A 130 -20.15 3.39 -17.57
C THR A 130 -19.77 2.19 -18.45
N SER A 131 -19.15 2.41 -19.61
CA SER A 131 -18.62 1.39 -20.52
C SER A 131 -17.11 1.27 -20.52
N THR A 132 -16.42 2.19 -19.82
CA THR A 132 -14.96 2.22 -19.68
C THR A 132 -14.52 1.43 -18.45
N PHE A 133 -15.15 1.68 -17.31
CA PHE A 133 -14.80 1.05 -16.05
C PHE A 133 -15.75 -0.09 -15.68
N ALA A 134 -15.18 -1.11 -15.03
CA ALA A 134 -15.96 -2.19 -14.40
C ALA A 134 -15.51 -2.36 -12.95
N PRO A 135 -16.41 -2.54 -11.98
CA PRO A 135 -16.05 -2.93 -10.63
C PRO A 135 -15.64 -4.40 -10.60
N PHE A 136 -14.56 -4.69 -9.87
CA PHE A 136 -14.14 -6.06 -9.60
C PHE A 136 -14.99 -6.68 -8.48
N SER A 137 -15.06 -6.03 -7.33
CA SER A 137 -16.09 -6.27 -6.34
C SER A 137 -17.30 -5.38 -6.68
N ALA A 138 -18.49 -5.99 -6.72
CA ALA A 138 -19.67 -5.19 -7.02
C ALA A 138 -20.06 -4.43 -5.74
N GLN A 139 -20.29 -3.13 -5.84
CA GLN A 139 -20.79 -2.32 -6.94
C GLN A 139 -19.97 -1.03 -7.16
N ARG A 140 -18.92 -0.76 -6.38
CA ARG A 140 -18.33 0.57 -6.29
C ARG A 140 -16.86 0.55 -6.66
N LEU A 141 -16.44 1.65 -7.28
CA LEU A 141 -15.06 1.97 -7.62
C LEU A 141 -14.61 3.19 -6.82
N PHE A 142 -13.29 3.36 -6.71
CA PHE A 142 -12.68 4.47 -6.01
C PHE A 142 -11.71 5.23 -6.92
N THR A 143 -11.67 6.56 -6.76
CA THR A 143 -10.71 7.41 -7.47
C THR A 143 -10.39 8.68 -6.68
N VAL A 144 -9.32 9.35 -7.10
CA VAL A 144 -8.99 10.71 -6.69
C VAL A 144 -9.76 11.71 -7.56
N PHE A 145 -10.17 12.82 -6.98
CA PHE A 145 -10.85 13.91 -7.69
C PHE A 145 -9.93 15.12 -7.83
N GLY A 146 -9.77 15.59 -9.07
CA GLY A 146 -8.91 16.74 -9.38
C GLY A 146 -7.41 16.45 -9.38
N SER A 147 -7.01 15.18 -9.34
CA SER A 147 -5.64 14.72 -9.48
C SER A 147 -5.63 13.25 -9.93
N ASN A 148 -4.49 12.74 -10.37
CA ASN A 148 -4.23 11.31 -10.55
C ASN A 148 -3.29 10.74 -9.48
N ILE A 149 -2.99 11.51 -8.42
CA ILE A 149 -2.09 11.13 -7.34
C ILE A 149 -2.88 10.87 -6.05
N LEU A 150 -2.73 9.67 -5.50
CA LEU A 150 -3.25 9.25 -4.20
C LEU A 150 -2.09 8.88 -3.28
N ASP A 151 -2.05 9.42 -2.08
CA ASP A 151 -1.23 8.90 -0.98
C ASP A 151 -2.13 8.17 0.04
N ILE A 152 -1.74 6.95 0.40
CA ILE A 152 -2.35 6.10 1.41
C ILE A 152 -1.41 6.07 2.61
N ASN A 153 -1.84 6.64 3.73
CA ASN A 153 -1.06 6.70 4.96
C ASN A 153 -1.64 5.72 5.97
N PHE A 154 -0.78 4.92 6.60
CA PHE A 154 -1.22 3.87 7.54
C PHE A 154 -1.21 4.36 8.98
N PHE A 155 -2.24 3.95 9.73
CA PHE A 155 -2.44 4.25 11.14
C PHE A 155 -2.91 2.99 11.87
N LEU A 156 -2.70 2.92 13.17
CA LEU A 156 -3.41 1.91 13.96
C LEU A 156 -4.92 2.15 13.83
N PRO A 157 -5.72 1.15 13.47
CA PRO A 157 -7.13 1.32 13.17
C PRO A 157 -7.91 2.06 14.26
N GLY A 158 -8.62 3.13 13.87
CA GLY A 158 -9.40 3.95 14.78
C GLY A 158 -8.59 4.94 15.62
N THR A 159 -7.31 5.12 15.37
CA THR A 159 -6.43 6.02 16.14
C THR A 159 -5.72 7.03 15.24
N ALA A 160 -5.05 8.01 15.86
CA ALA A 160 -4.14 8.95 15.18
C ALA A 160 -2.67 8.48 15.21
N THR A 161 -2.40 7.26 15.67
CA THR A 161 -1.05 6.74 15.80
C THR A 161 -0.56 6.21 14.44
N PRO A 162 0.49 6.78 13.84
CA PRO A 162 1.09 6.26 12.61
C PRO A 162 1.51 4.81 12.78
N SER A 163 1.32 4.04 11.71
CA SER A 163 1.66 2.62 11.68
C SER A 163 2.29 2.26 10.34
N THR A 164 2.67 1.00 10.19
CA THR A 164 3.24 0.45 8.97
C THR A 164 2.58 -0.88 8.62
N VAL A 165 2.71 -1.26 7.36
CA VAL A 165 2.29 -2.57 6.84
C VAL A 165 3.46 -3.22 6.13
N SER A 166 3.47 -4.56 6.02
CA SER A 166 4.51 -5.29 5.30
C SER A 166 4.14 -5.62 3.85
N ALA A 167 2.88 -5.39 3.49
CA ALA A 167 2.38 -5.67 2.14
C ALA A 167 1.25 -4.72 1.76
N PHE A 168 1.18 -4.35 0.47
CA PHE A 168 0.08 -3.60 -0.11
C PHE A 168 -0.16 -4.05 -1.54
N GLY A 169 -1.43 -4.19 -1.94
CA GLY A 169 -1.86 -4.48 -3.29
C GLY A 169 -3.20 -3.84 -3.61
N ALA A 170 -3.45 -3.61 -4.90
CA ALA A 170 -4.68 -3.01 -5.39
C ALA A 170 -5.09 -3.59 -6.73
N ILE A 171 -6.41 -3.57 -7.00
CA ILE A 171 -7.00 -3.83 -8.29
C ILE A 171 -7.27 -2.48 -8.98
N PHE A 172 -7.01 -2.44 -10.26
CA PHE A 172 -7.22 -1.29 -11.12
C PHE A 172 -8.15 -1.68 -12.26
N SER A 173 -9.03 -0.78 -12.66
CA SER A 173 -9.87 -0.89 -13.84
C SER A 173 -9.39 0.10 -14.89
N ASP A 174 -9.19 -0.41 -16.11
CA ASP A 174 -8.86 0.37 -17.30
C ASP A 174 -7.42 0.94 -17.31
N VAL A 175 -6.42 0.12 -17.04
CA VAL A 175 -5.02 0.48 -17.29
C VAL A 175 -4.69 0.16 -18.74
N ASP A 176 -4.75 1.16 -19.60
CA ASP A 176 -4.57 0.98 -21.04
C ASP A 176 -3.13 1.12 -21.49
N LEU A 177 -2.38 2.05 -20.89
CA LEU A 177 -1.02 2.37 -21.28
C LEU A 177 0.01 1.87 -20.29
N ALA A 178 1.09 1.30 -20.81
CA ALA A 178 2.20 0.86 -19.98
C ALA A 178 2.91 2.04 -19.30
N ASN A 179 3.34 1.86 -18.06
CA ASN A 179 4.10 2.81 -17.26
C ASN A 179 3.37 4.12 -16.90
N THR A 180 2.05 4.16 -17.01
CA THR A 180 1.22 5.30 -16.59
C THR A 180 0.70 5.16 -15.16
N THR A 181 0.43 3.92 -14.74
CA THR A 181 -0.06 3.60 -13.40
C THR A 181 1.03 2.92 -12.57
N SER A 182 1.24 3.38 -11.33
CA SER A 182 2.30 2.85 -10.48
C SER A 182 1.97 2.91 -8.99
N LEU A 183 2.61 2.03 -8.22
CA LEU A 183 2.73 2.06 -6.76
C LEU A 183 4.15 2.47 -6.40
N GLN A 184 4.31 3.59 -5.72
CA GLN A 184 5.56 3.98 -5.08
C GLN A 184 5.42 3.80 -3.57
N LEU A 185 6.29 2.97 -2.99
CA LEU A 185 6.26 2.62 -1.59
C LEU A 185 7.30 3.42 -0.81
N PHE A 186 6.96 3.83 0.40
CA PHE A 186 7.83 4.55 1.32
C PHE A 186 7.77 3.90 2.70
N ASP A 187 8.88 3.89 3.40
CA ASP A 187 8.93 3.45 4.79
C ASP A 187 8.31 4.46 5.76
N GLY A 188 8.32 4.15 7.06
CA GLY A 188 7.81 5.04 8.11
C GLY A 188 8.60 6.35 8.27
N SER A 189 9.79 6.45 7.68
CA SER A 189 10.63 7.65 7.63
C SER A 189 10.51 8.39 6.29
N ASN A 190 9.57 7.97 5.42
CA ASN A 190 9.35 8.50 4.08
C ASN A 190 10.52 8.28 3.10
N ILE A 191 11.35 7.26 3.35
CA ILE A 191 12.39 6.82 2.42
C ILE A 191 11.76 5.86 1.41
N SER A 192 12.08 6.02 0.12
CA SER A 192 11.52 5.18 -0.94
C SER A 192 12.00 3.73 -0.84
N LEU A 193 11.05 2.81 -0.87
CA LEU A 193 11.26 1.35 -0.96
C LEU A 193 11.17 0.84 -2.41
N GLY A 194 10.85 1.72 -3.37
CA GLY A 194 10.76 1.41 -4.79
C GLY A 194 9.49 1.92 -5.44
N THR A 195 9.50 1.89 -6.79
CA THR A 195 8.36 2.19 -7.65
C THR A 195 8.10 1.00 -8.55
N PHE A 196 6.84 0.57 -8.61
CA PHE A 196 6.40 -0.61 -9.33
C PHE A 196 5.25 -0.23 -10.26
N PHE A 197 5.35 -0.62 -11.53
CA PHE A 197 4.33 -0.28 -12.51
C PHE A 197 3.26 -1.36 -12.59
N VAL A 198 2.01 -0.91 -12.67
CA VAL A 198 0.85 -1.77 -12.89
C VAL A 198 0.85 -2.23 -14.34
N PRO A 199 0.65 -3.52 -14.62
CA PRO A 199 0.61 -4.02 -15.99
C PRO A 199 -0.60 -3.45 -16.75
N ALA A 200 -0.39 -3.01 -17.99
CA ALA A 200 -1.49 -2.55 -18.84
C ALA A 200 -2.34 -3.75 -19.31
N ALA A 201 -3.65 -3.61 -19.22
CA ALA A 201 -4.63 -4.58 -19.72
C ALA A 201 -5.11 -4.26 -21.15
N GLY A 202 -4.90 -3.02 -21.59
CA GLY A 202 -4.97 -2.57 -22.98
C GLY A 202 -6.39 -2.45 -23.58
N SER A 203 -7.45 -2.42 -22.77
CA SER A 203 -8.81 -2.06 -23.22
C SER A 203 -9.78 -1.88 -22.06
N SER A 204 -10.91 -1.21 -22.35
CA SER A 204 -11.96 -0.91 -21.38
C SER A 204 -12.51 -2.14 -20.66
N GLN A 205 -12.96 -1.93 -19.41
CA GLN A 205 -13.55 -2.93 -18.53
C GLN A 205 -12.63 -4.11 -18.17
N ARG A 206 -11.32 -3.97 -18.35
CA ARG A 206 -10.33 -4.95 -17.95
C ARG A 206 -9.68 -4.59 -16.64
N PHE A 207 -9.15 -5.60 -15.99
CA PHE A 207 -8.54 -5.48 -14.68
C PHE A 207 -7.03 -5.68 -14.73
N SER A 208 -6.35 -4.91 -13.89
CA SER A 208 -4.94 -5.10 -13.56
C SER A 208 -4.78 -5.24 -12.06
N PHE A 209 -3.87 -6.08 -11.62
CA PHE A 209 -3.49 -6.24 -10.21
C PHE A 209 -2.01 -5.98 -10.05
N LEU A 210 -1.67 -5.26 -8.99
CA LEU A 210 -0.29 -5.16 -8.51
C LEU A 210 -0.29 -5.25 -6.98
N GLY A 211 0.50 -6.19 -6.46
CA GLY A 211 0.73 -6.38 -5.03
C GLY A 211 2.20 -6.55 -4.71
N ILE A 212 2.67 -5.89 -3.68
CA ILE A 212 4.06 -5.94 -3.21
C ILE A 212 4.07 -6.36 -1.75
N ALA A 213 4.88 -7.37 -1.41
CA ALA A 213 5.07 -7.86 -0.05
C ALA A 213 6.55 -7.88 0.30
N PHE A 214 6.88 -7.47 1.50
CA PHE A 214 8.21 -7.57 2.09
C PHE A 214 8.21 -8.64 3.18
N ASN A 215 9.25 -9.46 3.23
CA ASN A 215 9.42 -10.54 4.22
C ASN A 215 10.76 -10.49 4.99
N ALA A 216 11.56 -9.46 4.74
CA ALA A 216 12.87 -9.29 5.38
C ALA A 216 12.89 -8.15 6.42
N GLY A 217 11.71 -7.65 6.80
CA GLY A 217 11.57 -6.63 7.86
C GLY A 217 11.31 -5.21 7.36
N GLU A 218 11.31 -4.98 6.04
CA GLU A 218 10.90 -3.71 5.46
C GLU A 218 9.43 -3.43 5.78
N GLN A 219 9.12 -2.18 6.10
CA GLN A 219 7.81 -1.74 6.53
C GLN A 219 7.35 -0.53 5.72
N ILE A 220 6.16 -0.61 5.15
CA ILE A 220 5.55 0.44 4.34
C ILE A 220 4.77 1.38 5.26
N GLY A 221 5.18 2.63 5.37
CA GLY A 221 4.45 3.68 6.10
C GLY A 221 3.48 4.44 5.21
N ARG A 222 3.79 4.52 3.89
CA ARG A 222 2.96 5.20 2.91
C ARG A 222 3.08 4.56 1.53
N VAL A 223 1.95 4.51 0.83
CA VAL A 223 1.89 4.14 -0.59
C VAL A 223 1.43 5.35 -1.39
N ARG A 224 2.17 5.72 -2.43
CA ARG A 224 1.69 6.66 -3.45
C ARG A 224 1.26 5.88 -4.67
N ILE A 225 0.03 6.10 -5.10
CA ILE A 225 -0.51 5.58 -6.34
C ILE A 225 -0.57 6.72 -7.36
N THR A 226 -0.02 6.49 -8.55
CA THR A 226 -0.29 7.30 -9.72
C THR A 226 -1.28 6.53 -10.58
N ASN A 227 -2.46 7.10 -10.83
CA ASN A 227 -3.54 6.50 -11.61
C ASN A 227 -3.54 7.05 -13.03
N GLY A 228 -2.95 6.29 -13.97
CA GLY A 228 -2.85 6.73 -15.34
C GLY A 228 -2.02 8.00 -15.54
N ASN A 229 -2.16 8.61 -16.70
CA ASN A 229 -1.49 9.86 -17.06
C ASN A 229 -2.47 11.05 -17.15
N ALA A 230 -3.75 10.84 -16.88
CA ALA A 230 -4.78 11.87 -16.94
C ALA A 230 -5.67 11.87 -15.70
N VAL A 231 -6.26 13.04 -15.41
CA VAL A 231 -7.21 13.22 -14.31
C VAL A 231 -8.60 12.84 -14.78
N LEU A 232 -9.35 12.13 -13.95
CA LEU A 232 -10.74 11.76 -14.24
C LEU A 232 -11.60 13.02 -14.42
N GLY A 233 -12.28 13.13 -15.56
CA GLY A 233 -13.12 14.30 -15.92
C GLY A 233 -13.88 14.08 -17.22
N ALA A 234 -14.76 15.01 -17.56
CA ALA A 234 -15.53 14.93 -18.81
C ALA A 234 -14.65 15.11 -20.05
N GLY A 235 -14.85 14.27 -21.06
CA GLY A 235 -14.18 14.37 -22.36
C GLY A 235 -12.68 14.09 -22.35
N VAL A 236 -12.16 13.37 -21.35
CA VAL A 236 -10.73 13.08 -21.21
C VAL A 236 -10.29 11.88 -22.06
N LEU A 237 -11.23 11.01 -22.45
CA LEU A 237 -10.93 9.81 -23.26
C LEU A 237 -10.65 10.21 -24.73
N ASP A 238 -9.40 10.42 -25.06
CA ASP A 238 -8.93 10.91 -26.37
C ASP A 238 -8.04 9.88 -27.13
N GLY A 239 -7.89 8.68 -26.58
CA GLY A 239 -7.04 7.60 -27.11
C GLY A 239 -5.56 7.75 -26.79
N THR A 240 -5.15 8.85 -26.13
CA THR A 240 -3.77 9.08 -25.66
C THR A 240 -3.71 9.24 -24.13
N SER A 241 -4.84 9.53 -23.51
CA SER A 241 -5.01 9.64 -22.08
C SER A 241 -5.41 8.30 -21.47
N ASP A 242 -4.69 7.88 -20.45
CA ASP A 242 -4.97 6.71 -19.62
C ASP A 242 -5.64 7.19 -18.32
N VAL A 243 -6.92 6.93 -18.18
CA VAL A 243 -7.72 7.29 -17.02
C VAL A 243 -8.04 6.01 -16.25
N VAL A 244 -7.52 5.91 -15.05
CA VAL A 244 -7.58 4.67 -14.27
C VAL A 244 -8.34 4.89 -12.97
N VAL A 245 -9.18 3.92 -12.61
CA VAL A 245 -9.85 3.87 -11.31
C VAL A 245 -9.46 2.61 -10.55
N MET A 246 -9.70 2.61 -9.24
CA MET A 246 -9.27 1.53 -8.35
C MET A 246 -10.47 0.79 -7.77
N ASP A 247 -10.24 -0.47 -7.43
CA ASP A 247 -11.11 -1.30 -6.64
C ASP A 247 -10.37 -1.83 -5.42
N ASP A 248 -10.54 -3.09 -5.02
CA ASP A 248 -10.04 -3.69 -3.79
C ASP A 248 -8.61 -3.27 -3.42
N PHE A 249 -8.46 -2.70 -2.22
CA PHE A 249 -7.17 -2.56 -1.56
C PHE A 249 -6.98 -3.70 -0.56
N ILE A 250 -5.80 -4.31 -0.60
CA ILE A 250 -5.41 -5.45 0.25
C ILE A 250 -4.06 -5.12 0.87
N TYR A 251 -3.96 -5.18 2.21
CA TYR A 251 -2.71 -4.90 2.91
C TYR A 251 -2.61 -5.68 4.21
N SER A 252 -1.38 -5.90 4.70
CA SER A 252 -1.19 -6.54 6.01
C SER A 252 -1.78 -5.69 7.13
N GLU A 253 -2.06 -6.30 8.30
CA GLU A 253 -2.59 -5.55 9.45
C GLU A 253 -1.65 -4.40 9.81
N PRO A 254 -2.15 -3.14 9.92
CA PRO A 254 -1.36 -2.02 10.36
C PRO A 254 -0.84 -2.22 11.77
N GLY A 255 0.48 -2.15 11.93
CA GLY A 255 1.17 -2.34 13.21
C GLY A 255 2.16 -1.22 13.51
N LEU A 256 2.60 -1.09 14.75
CA LEU A 256 3.69 -0.19 15.07
C LEU A 256 4.95 -0.65 14.31
N ALA A 257 5.68 0.32 13.76
CA ALA A 257 6.98 0.02 13.18
C ALA A 257 7.85 -0.70 14.23
N ALA A 258 8.45 -1.83 13.86
CA ALA A 258 9.40 -2.49 14.72
C ALA A 258 10.52 -1.48 15.02
N VAL A 259 10.63 -1.03 16.27
CA VAL A 259 11.76 -0.23 16.70
C VAL A 259 12.97 -1.16 16.62
N PRO A 260 14.02 -0.86 15.82
CA PRO A 260 15.24 -1.65 15.84
C PRO A 260 15.71 -1.72 17.29
N GLU A 261 15.87 -2.91 17.84
CA GLU A 261 16.34 -3.06 19.21
C GLU A 261 17.65 -2.29 19.35
N PRO A 262 17.74 -1.30 20.25
CA PRO A 262 18.96 -0.55 20.44
C PRO A 262 20.02 -1.58 20.79
N GLY A 263 21.04 -1.68 19.93
CA GLY A 263 22.16 -2.64 19.92
C GLY A 263 22.49 -3.43 21.18
N THR A 264 21.52 -4.14 21.76
CA THR A 264 21.72 -5.08 22.88
C THR A 264 22.74 -6.13 22.48
N LEU A 265 22.76 -6.53 21.21
CA LEU A 265 23.82 -7.39 20.67
C LEU A 265 25.18 -6.67 20.64
N LEU A 266 25.25 -5.38 20.28
CA LEU A 266 26.50 -4.60 20.32
C LEU A 266 26.95 -4.36 21.77
N SER A 267 26.02 -4.05 22.66
CA SER A 267 26.29 -3.86 24.09
C SER A 267 26.72 -5.17 24.74
N GLY A 268 26.13 -6.31 24.37
CA GLY A 268 26.52 -7.65 24.82
C GLY A 268 27.91 -8.04 24.34
N LEU A 269 28.23 -7.80 23.08
CA LEU A 269 29.57 -8.02 22.52
C LEU A 269 30.64 -7.12 23.16
N ALA A 270 30.33 -5.83 23.34
CA ALA A 270 31.21 -4.90 24.04
C ALA A 270 31.46 -5.35 25.49
N GLY A 271 30.43 -5.83 26.20
CA GLY A 271 30.54 -6.41 27.55
C GLY A 271 31.44 -7.65 27.60
N ILE A 272 31.27 -8.57 26.65
CA ILE A 272 32.11 -9.78 26.55
C ILE A 272 33.58 -9.43 26.27
N VAL A 273 33.82 -8.47 25.37
CA VAL A 273 35.19 -7.99 25.06
C VAL A 273 35.83 -7.33 26.28
N LEU A 274 35.10 -6.50 27.01
CA LEU A 274 35.58 -5.86 28.24
C LEU A 274 35.90 -6.90 29.33
N LEU A 275 35.06 -7.92 29.50
CA LEU A 275 35.29 -9.00 30.44
C LEU A 275 36.53 -9.87 30.06
N ALA A 276 36.73 -10.13 28.76
CA ALA A 276 37.88 -10.87 28.26
C ALA A 276 39.19 -10.09 28.49
N VAL A 277 39.18 -8.76 28.24
CA VAL A 277 40.32 -7.88 28.48
C VAL A 277 40.64 -7.77 29.97
N ALA A 278 39.62 -7.64 30.84
CA ALA A 278 39.79 -7.57 32.28
C ALA A 278 40.37 -8.88 32.84
N ARG A 279 39.89 -10.03 32.35
CA ARG A 279 40.38 -11.35 32.74
C ARG A 279 41.81 -11.60 32.27
N HIS A 280 42.20 -11.11 31.11
CA HIS A 280 43.55 -11.18 30.58
C HIS A 280 44.54 -10.33 31.41
N ARG A 281 44.14 -9.12 31.84
CA ARG A 281 44.94 -8.27 32.72
C ARG A 281 45.19 -8.86 34.09
N ARG A 282 44.18 -9.51 34.71
CA ARG A 282 44.32 -10.22 36.02
C ARG A 282 45.25 -11.43 36.00
N ARG A 283 45.49 -12.04 34.83
CA ARG A 283 46.39 -13.20 34.69
C ARG A 283 47.88 -12.79 34.45
N ARG A 284 48.15 -11.51 34.27
CA ARG A 284 49.49 -10.97 33.99
C ARG A 284 50.06 -10.06 35.10
N GLY A 285 49.34 -9.82 36.16
CA GLY A 285 49.77 -9.18 37.39
C GLY A 285 49.85 -10.23 38.53
#